data_091d406e4bdc46960b3ad1ffa83f3e55
#
_entry.id   091d406e4bdc46960b3ad1ffa83f3e55
#
_cell.length_a   1.000
_cell.length_b   1.000
_cell.length_c   1.000
_cell.angle_alpha   90.00
_cell.angle_beta   90.00
_cell.angle_gamma   90.00
#
_symmetry.space_group_name_H-M   'P 1'
#
loop_
_entity.id
_entity.type
_entity.pdbx_description
1 polymer ?
#
loop_
_entity_poly.entity_id
_entity_poly.type
_entity_poly.pdbx_seq_one_letter_code
_entity_poly.pdbx_strand_id
1 'polypeptide(L)'
;MKQVKDAMSALNAMVGPTHTLRQASEKMIQHKTGAAVVMDHDLPGPCVITERDLLKALAAGMDVDAEMVGDHMTGSLITAAPEWPLQTAADQMVRHGIRHVLVFEGPELVGILSMRDVIRVGGLAADARADAA
;
A
#
# COMPACT_ATOMS: atom_id res chain seq x y z
N MET A 1 16.50 12.88 11.20
CA MET A 1 16.11 11.54 10.75
C MET A 1 14.74 11.62 10.09
N LYS A 2 14.58 10.98 8.94
CA LYS A 2 13.30 10.94 8.26
C LYS A 2 12.32 10.03 8.98
N GLN A 3 11.07 10.46 9.03
CA GLN A 3 10.00 9.71 9.66
C GLN A 3 8.97 9.29 8.59
N VAL A 4 8.12 8.35 8.97
CA VAL A 4 7.05 7.85 8.08
C VAL A 4 6.20 9.01 7.55
N LYS A 5 5.85 9.98 8.39
CA LYS A 5 5.04 11.13 7.98
C LYS A 5 5.67 11.98 6.89
N ASP A 6 7.00 11.94 6.75
CA ASP A 6 7.72 12.69 5.72
C ASP A 6 7.57 12.05 4.34
N ALA A 7 7.19 10.79 4.28
CA ALA A 7 7.13 10.01 3.03
C ALA A 7 5.73 9.50 2.70
N MET A 8 4.85 9.31 3.67
CA MET A 8 3.52 8.73 3.44
C MET A 8 2.67 9.59 2.51
N SER A 9 1.78 8.92 1.80
CA SER A 9 0.83 9.56 0.89
C SER A 9 -0.57 9.57 1.51
N ALA A 10 -1.40 10.51 1.05
CA ALA A 10 -2.81 10.55 1.42
C ALA A 10 -3.54 9.31 0.88
N LEU A 11 -4.71 9.03 1.45
CA LEU A 11 -5.55 7.89 1.07
C LEU A 11 -6.39 8.28 -0.16
N ASN A 12 -5.76 8.28 -1.33
CA ASN A 12 -6.43 8.71 -2.56
C ASN A 12 -7.15 7.57 -3.28
N ALA A 13 -6.53 6.38 -3.34
CA ALA A 13 -7.12 5.23 -3.99
C ALA A 13 -7.86 4.38 -2.96
N MET A 14 -9.18 4.54 -2.92
CA MET A 14 -10.05 3.84 -1.98
C MET A 14 -11.16 3.13 -2.73
N VAL A 15 -11.43 1.89 -2.34
CA VAL A 15 -12.48 1.06 -2.93
C VAL A 15 -13.22 0.30 -1.83
N GLY A 16 -14.40 -0.23 -2.17
CA GLY A 16 -15.14 -1.13 -1.30
C GLY A 16 -14.93 -2.58 -1.71
N PRO A 17 -15.29 -3.54 -0.86
CA PRO A 17 -15.09 -4.96 -1.14
C PRO A 17 -15.95 -5.48 -2.30
N THR A 18 -17.02 -4.79 -2.65
CA THR A 18 -17.89 -5.19 -3.76
C THR A 18 -17.54 -4.56 -5.10
N HIS A 19 -16.51 -3.71 -5.12
CA HIS A 19 -15.97 -3.24 -6.39
C HIS A 19 -15.27 -4.40 -7.11
N THR A 20 -15.26 -4.36 -8.43
CA THR A 20 -14.56 -5.37 -9.22
C THR A 20 -13.05 -5.11 -9.23
N LEU A 21 -12.29 -6.14 -9.60
CA LEU A 21 -10.84 -5.97 -9.76
C LEU A 21 -10.52 -4.93 -10.83
N ARG A 22 -11.32 -4.85 -11.89
CA ARG A 22 -11.15 -3.81 -12.91
C ARG A 22 -11.31 -2.42 -12.31
N GLN A 23 -12.35 -2.21 -11.52
CA GLN A 23 -12.59 -0.92 -10.89
C GLN A 23 -11.45 -0.52 -9.95
N ALA A 24 -10.91 -1.48 -9.19
CA ALA A 24 -9.76 -1.25 -8.35
C ALA A 24 -8.53 -0.86 -9.18
N SER A 25 -8.30 -1.58 -10.28
CA SER A 25 -7.19 -1.31 -11.20
C SER A 25 -7.27 0.10 -11.79
N GLU A 26 -8.46 0.50 -12.22
CA GLU A 26 -8.69 1.83 -12.77
C GLU A 26 -8.39 2.92 -11.74
N LYS A 27 -8.82 2.69 -10.49
CA LYS A 27 -8.57 3.62 -9.39
C LYS A 27 -7.06 3.76 -9.14
N MET A 28 -6.36 2.63 -9.12
CA MET A 28 -4.91 2.61 -8.89
C MET A 28 -4.15 3.34 -10.01
N ILE A 29 -4.54 3.11 -11.25
CA ILE A 29 -3.93 3.80 -12.41
C ILE A 29 -4.22 5.29 -12.34
N GLN A 30 -5.45 5.67 -12.02
CA GLN A 30 -5.87 7.08 -11.90
C GLN A 30 -5.02 7.83 -10.87
N HIS A 31 -4.73 7.18 -9.75
CA HIS A 31 -3.96 7.78 -8.65
C HIS A 31 -2.47 7.43 -8.68
N LYS A 32 -2.02 6.73 -9.72
CA LYS A 32 -0.60 6.38 -9.92
C LYS A 32 -0.01 5.65 -8.72
N THR A 33 -0.76 4.69 -8.19
CA THR A 33 -0.35 3.92 -7.01
C THR A 33 -0.49 2.43 -7.27
N GLY A 34 0.32 1.63 -6.59
CA GLY A 34 0.28 0.17 -6.68
C GLY A 34 -0.61 -0.50 -5.63
N ALA A 35 -1.40 0.28 -4.89
CA ALA A 35 -2.31 -0.26 -3.88
C ALA A 35 -3.52 0.64 -3.70
N ALA A 36 -4.65 0.04 -3.35
CA ALA A 36 -5.86 0.76 -2.94
C ALA A 36 -6.28 0.28 -1.56
N VAL A 37 -6.76 1.20 -0.74
CA VAL A 37 -7.29 0.88 0.57
C VAL A 37 -8.73 0.41 0.41
N VAL A 38 -9.05 -0.72 1.04
CA VAL A 38 -10.41 -1.30 1.01
C VAL A 38 -11.07 -1.02 2.34
N MET A 39 -12.15 -0.26 2.33
CA MET A 39 -12.90 0.09 3.53
C MET A 39 -14.38 -0.15 3.34
N ASP A 40 -15.02 -0.62 4.41
CA ASP A 40 -16.45 -0.79 4.48
C ASP A 40 -16.81 -0.97 5.95
N HIS A 41 -18.05 -0.51 6.35
CA HIS A 41 -18.43 -0.64 7.76
C HIS A 41 -18.66 -2.08 8.22
N ASP A 42 -18.82 -3.01 7.29
CA ASP A 42 -18.97 -4.42 7.64
C ASP A 42 -17.62 -5.11 7.83
N LEU A 43 -16.51 -4.43 7.51
CA LEU A 43 -15.18 -4.98 7.72
C LEU A 43 -14.66 -4.62 9.12
N PRO A 44 -13.95 -5.54 9.79
CA PRO A 44 -13.39 -5.25 11.11
C PRO A 44 -12.30 -4.17 11.09
N GLY A 45 -11.74 -3.88 9.93
CA GLY A 45 -10.73 -2.84 9.75
C GLY A 45 -10.39 -2.70 8.28
N PRO A 46 -9.55 -1.71 7.92
CA PRO A 46 -9.16 -1.52 6.53
C PRO A 46 -8.29 -2.67 6.02
N CYS A 47 -8.50 -3.01 4.76
CA CYS A 47 -7.71 -3.98 4.03
C CYS A 47 -7.02 -3.28 2.86
N VAL A 48 -6.19 -4.01 2.13
CA VAL A 48 -5.45 -3.46 0.99
C VAL A 48 -5.60 -4.42 -0.19
N ILE A 49 -5.82 -3.87 -1.38
CA ILE A 49 -5.70 -4.62 -2.62
C ILE A 49 -4.51 -4.03 -3.39
N THR A 50 -3.59 -4.88 -3.83
CA THR A 50 -2.34 -4.44 -4.44
C THR A 50 -2.23 -4.90 -5.88
N GLU A 51 -1.30 -4.32 -6.63
CA GLU A 51 -1.01 -4.77 -8.00
C GLU A 51 -0.61 -6.25 -8.03
N ARG A 52 0.04 -6.77 -6.98
CA ARG A 52 0.36 -8.20 -6.90
C ARG A 52 -0.91 -9.05 -6.82
N ASP A 53 -1.91 -8.61 -6.05
CA ASP A 53 -3.19 -9.32 -5.96
C ASP A 53 -3.88 -9.37 -7.31
N LEU A 54 -3.85 -8.26 -8.05
CA LEU A 54 -4.41 -8.19 -9.39
C LEU A 54 -3.66 -9.10 -10.37
N LEU A 55 -2.34 -9.12 -10.27
CA LEU A 55 -1.51 -9.97 -11.12
C LEU A 55 -1.79 -11.44 -10.86
N LYS A 56 -1.96 -11.84 -9.61
CA LYS A 56 -2.30 -13.22 -9.25
C LYS A 56 -3.63 -13.64 -9.84
N ALA A 57 -4.64 -12.78 -9.76
CA ALA A 57 -5.96 -13.05 -10.33
C ALA A 57 -5.89 -13.18 -11.85
N LEU A 58 -5.14 -12.30 -12.49
CA LEU A 58 -4.94 -12.34 -13.94
C LEU A 58 -4.24 -13.63 -14.37
N ALA A 59 -3.17 -14.01 -13.67
CA ALA A 59 -2.41 -15.23 -13.97
C ALA A 59 -3.26 -16.48 -13.78
N ALA A 60 -4.20 -16.46 -12.83
CA ALA A 60 -5.12 -17.57 -12.59
C ALA A 60 -6.27 -17.63 -13.58
N GLY A 61 -6.32 -16.71 -14.54
CA GLY A 61 -7.37 -16.70 -15.58
C GLY A 61 -8.71 -16.19 -15.08
N MET A 62 -8.74 -15.44 -14.00
CA MET A 62 -9.98 -14.92 -13.45
C MET A 62 -10.50 -13.72 -14.24
N ASP A 63 -11.82 -13.58 -14.27
CA ASP A 63 -12.48 -12.47 -14.95
C ASP A 63 -12.48 -11.23 -14.05
N VAL A 64 -11.66 -10.25 -14.38
CA VAL A 64 -11.51 -9.02 -13.60
C VAL A 64 -12.76 -8.15 -13.57
N ASP A 65 -13.70 -8.39 -14.48
CA ASP A 65 -14.98 -7.69 -14.51
C ASP A 65 -16.06 -8.36 -13.66
N ALA A 66 -15.79 -9.57 -13.18
CA ALA A 66 -16.71 -10.34 -12.35
C ALA A 66 -16.17 -10.54 -10.92
N GLU A 67 -14.84 -10.71 -10.78
CA GLU A 67 -14.23 -10.94 -9.49
C GLU A 67 -14.25 -9.67 -8.63
N MET A 68 -14.57 -9.84 -7.35
CA MET A 68 -14.69 -8.71 -6.42
C MET A 68 -13.42 -8.53 -5.59
N VAL A 69 -13.13 -7.28 -5.26
CA VAL A 69 -12.01 -6.89 -4.42
C VAL A 69 -11.99 -7.68 -3.10
N GLY A 70 -13.17 -7.86 -2.48
CA GLY A 70 -13.27 -8.56 -1.19
C GLY A 70 -12.74 -9.98 -1.20
N ASP A 71 -12.75 -10.65 -2.35
CA ASP A 71 -12.27 -12.03 -2.49
C ASP A 71 -10.75 -12.12 -2.72
N HIS A 72 -10.10 -10.98 -2.95
CA HIS A 72 -8.68 -10.94 -3.31
C HIS A 72 -7.85 -10.01 -2.42
N MET A 73 -8.49 -9.19 -1.61
CA MET A 73 -7.81 -8.24 -0.72
C MET A 73 -7.07 -8.96 0.40
N THR A 74 -6.10 -8.26 0.99
CA THR A 74 -5.33 -8.75 2.13
C THR A 74 -5.60 -7.86 3.33
N GLY A 75 -5.79 -8.47 4.49
CA GLY A 75 -5.89 -7.74 5.74
C GLY A 75 -4.55 -7.09 6.08
N SER A 76 -4.59 -5.86 6.59
CA SER A 76 -3.37 -5.15 6.94
C SER A 76 -2.90 -5.60 8.33
N LEU A 77 -1.98 -6.57 8.36
CA LEU A 77 -1.43 -7.09 9.62
C LEU A 77 -0.29 -6.21 10.13
N ILE A 78 0.38 -5.47 9.23
CA ILE A 78 1.52 -4.61 9.56
C ILE A 78 1.12 -3.17 9.28
N THR A 79 1.23 -2.34 10.30
CA THR A 79 0.94 -0.92 10.21
C THR A 79 2.13 -0.12 10.75
N ALA A 80 2.14 1.17 10.48
CA ALA A 80 3.16 2.07 10.99
C ALA A 80 2.49 3.29 11.63
N ALA A 81 3.25 4.00 12.44
CA ALA A 81 2.83 5.29 12.98
C ALA A 81 3.59 6.41 12.28
N PRO A 82 3.00 7.63 12.20
CA PRO A 82 3.66 8.75 11.51
C PRO A 82 5.04 9.09 12.05
N GLU A 83 5.27 8.89 13.33
CA GLU A 83 6.52 9.27 14.00
C GLU A 83 7.59 8.18 13.93
N TRP A 84 7.27 7.00 13.42
CA TRP A 84 8.28 5.95 13.28
C TRP A 84 9.42 6.44 12.39
N PRO A 85 10.68 6.06 12.72
CA PRO A 85 11.76 6.24 11.77
C PRO A 85 11.42 5.56 10.45
N LEU A 86 11.68 6.23 9.34
CA LEU A 86 11.37 5.68 8.02
C LEU A 86 12.07 4.33 7.80
N GLN A 87 13.29 4.19 8.31
CA GLN A 87 14.05 2.95 8.23
C GLN A 87 13.32 1.79 8.91
N THR A 88 12.68 2.04 10.04
CA THR A 88 11.92 1.00 10.77
C THR A 88 10.78 0.46 9.91
N ALA A 89 10.05 1.34 9.25
CA ALA A 89 8.97 0.92 8.36
C ALA A 89 9.52 0.15 7.15
N ALA A 90 10.63 0.60 6.59
CA ALA A 90 11.28 -0.09 5.48
C ALA A 90 11.71 -1.50 5.88
N ASP A 91 12.30 -1.66 7.07
CA ASP A 91 12.72 -2.96 7.57
C ASP A 91 11.53 -3.91 7.75
N GLN A 92 10.40 -3.40 8.22
CA GLN A 92 9.18 -4.19 8.35
C GLN A 92 8.66 -4.65 6.99
N MET A 93 8.70 -3.78 5.98
CA MET A 93 8.29 -4.15 4.63
C MET A 93 9.17 -5.26 4.06
N VAL A 94 10.48 -5.14 4.22
CA VAL A 94 11.43 -6.16 3.74
C VAL A 94 11.21 -7.48 4.47
N ARG A 95 11.09 -7.43 5.78
CA ARG A 95 10.90 -8.63 6.61
C ARG A 95 9.66 -9.41 6.23
N HIS A 96 8.57 -8.71 5.95
CA HIS A 96 7.28 -9.33 5.65
C HIS A 96 6.99 -9.48 4.16
N GLY A 97 7.93 -9.08 3.29
CA GLY A 97 7.77 -9.20 1.84
C GLY A 97 6.63 -8.37 1.28
N ILE A 98 6.35 -7.23 1.90
CA ILE A 98 5.28 -6.33 1.48
C ILE A 98 5.87 -5.00 1.03
N ARG A 99 5.14 -4.26 0.19
CA ARG A 99 5.59 -3.00 -0.38
C ARG A 99 4.76 -1.81 0.05
N HIS A 100 3.72 -2.05 0.83
CA HIS A 100 2.80 -1.01 1.29
C HIS A 100 2.43 -1.30 2.74
N VAL A 101 2.38 -0.26 3.57
CA VAL A 101 1.86 -0.35 4.93
C VAL A 101 0.89 0.78 5.16
N LEU A 102 -0.16 0.50 5.92
CA LEU A 102 -1.10 1.53 6.34
C LEU A 102 -0.52 2.28 7.54
N VAL A 103 -0.75 3.58 7.57
CA VAL A 103 -0.24 4.44 8.63
C VAL A 103 -1.40 4.90 9.50
N PHE A 104 -1.31 4.58 10.78
CA PHE A 104 -2.33 4.93 11.78
C PHE A 104 -1.76 5.90 12.79
N GLU A 105 -2.58 6.87 13.17
CA GLU A 105 -2.33 7.74 14.31
C GLU A 105 -3.36 7.39 15.36
N GLY A 106 -2.95 6.62 16.39
CA GLY A 106 -3.91 6.00 17.29
C GLY A 106 -4.85 5.08 16.50
N PRO A 107 -6.17 5.21 16.66
CA PRO A 107 -7.12 4.39 15.91
C PRO A 107 -7.43 4.93 14.50
N GLU A 108 -6.88 6.08 14.13
CA GLU A 108 -7.21 6.76 12.88
C GLU A 108 -6.24 6.39 11.76
N LEU A 109 -6.78 5.96 10.63
CA LEU A 109 -6.01 5.71 9.42
C LEU A 109 -5.70 7.05 8.75
N VAL A 110 -4.41 7.42 8.69
CA VAL A 110 -3.99 8.74 8.20
C VAL A 110 -3.23 8.72 6.88
N GLY A 111 -2.77 7.55 6.44
CA GLY A 111 -2.02 7.50 5.18
C GLY A 111 -1.60 6.10 4.81
N ILE A 112 -0.85 6.02 3.72
CA ILE A 112 -0.25 4.79 3.23
C ILE A 112 1.19 5.09 2.85
N LEU A 113 2.07 4.15 3.13
CA LEU A 113 3.49 4.27 2.81
C LEU A 113 3.88 3.13 1.87
N SER A 114 4.49 3.47 0.74
CA SER A 114 5.02 2.48 -0.20
C SER A 114 6.54 2.41 -0.10
N MET A 115 7.12 1.28 -0.55
CA MET A 115 8.57 1.16 -0.65
C MET A 115 9.14 2.21 -1.61
N ARG A 116 8.39 2.57 -2.67
CA ARG A 116 8.78 3.66 -3.58
C ARG A 116 8.93 4.98 -2.82
N ASP A 117 7.99 5.29 -1.92
CA ASP A 117 8.04 6.50 -1.11
C ASP A 117 9.26 6.51 -0.20
N VAL A 118 9.59 5.35 0.37
CA VAL A 118 10.77 5.20 1.23
C VAL A 118 12.03 5.54 0.44
N ILE A 119 12.17 4.98 -0.75
CA ILE A 119 13.35 5.21 -1.60
C ILE A 119 13.43 6.69 -2.01
N ARG A 120 12.30 7.26 -2.43
CA ARG A 120 12.24 8.65 -2.90
C ARG A 120 12.60 9.64 -1.80
N VAL A 121 12.04 9.48 -0.62
CA VAL A 121 12.20 10.43 0.50
C VAL A 121 13.42 10.09 1.35
N GLY A 122 13.69 8.80 1.54
CA GLY A 122 14.82 8.33 2.33
C GLY A 122 16.17 8.57 1.68
N GLY A 123 16.20 8.90 0.38
CA GLY A 123 17.42 9.19 -0.32
C GLY A 123 18.33 7.98 -0.55
N LEU A 124 17.79 6.77 -0.46
CA LEU A 124 18.60 5.55 -0.60
C LEU A 124 19.27 5.47 -1.96
N ALA A 125 18.56 5.84 -3.04
CA ALA A 125 19.12 5.84 -4.38
C ALA A 125 20.22 6.89 -4.54
N ALA A 126 20.03 8.08 -3.94
CA ALA A 126 21.05 9.14 -3.96
C ALA A 126 22.28 8.73 -3.15
N ASP A 127 22.09 8.14 -1.98
CA ASP A 127 23.17 7.66 -1.13
C ASP A 127 23.97 6.56 -1.84
N ALA A 128 23.29 5.64 -2.49
CA ALA A 128 23.95 4.57 -3.26
C ALA A 128 24.79 5.15 -4.40
N ARG A 129 24.34 6.19 -5.08
CA ARG A 129 25.10 6.86 -6.13
C ARG A 129 26.31 7.62 -5.57
N ALA A 130 26.14 8.25 -4.42
CA ALA A 130 27.22 8.93 -3.74
C ALA A 130 28.32 7.94 -3.34
N ASP A 131 27.93 6.79 -2.82
CA ASP A 131 28.87 5.74 -2.43
C ASP A 131 29.57 5.13 -3.65
N ALA A 132 28.89 5.05 -4.77
CA ALA A 132 29.45 4.52 -6.02
C ALA A 132 30.40 5.49 -6.70
N ALA A 133 30.31 6.76 -6.41
CA ALA A 133 31.17 7.78 -6.98
C ALA A 133 32.48 7.86 -6.24
#